data_cf7cb6e196f7efabb4c401770633a585
#
_entry.id   cf7cb6e196f7efabb4c401770633a585
#
_cell.length_a   1.000
_cell.length_b   1.000
_cell.length_c   1.000
_cell.angle_alpha   90.00
_cell.angle_beta   90.00
_cell.angle_gamma   90.00
#
_symmetry.space_group_name_H-M   'P 1'
#
loop_
_entity.id
_entity.type
_entity.pdbx_description
1 polymer ?
#
loop_
_entity_poly.entity_id
_entity_poly.type
_entity_poly.pdbx_seq_one_letter_code
_entity_poly.pdbx_strand_id
1 'polypeptide(L)'
;MMGLYLEEIETGFVADLGSHHFSRDGIIAFARKYDPQPFHLDEVAALEGPFGKLSASGWHTAAGWMKCYIATNQQAWDKMRASGREPAVLGPSPGFTNLRWLKPVCPGDTITYRTTVTGKRELKSRPGWGMVSAQAEGFNQDGALIYSFESKELTPKQV
;
A
#
# COMPACT_ATOMS: atom_id res chain seq x y z
N MET A 1 -5.85 -2.42 10.47
CA MET A 1 -6.72 -2.47 9.26
C MET A 1 -8.06 -1.85 9.60
N MET A 2 -8.36 -0.70 9.04
CA MET A 2 -9.63 0.04 9.15
C MET A 2 -10.18 0.29 10.57
N GLY A 3 -9.33 0.24 11.61
CA GLY A 3 -9.75 0.45 13.00
C GLY A 3 -10.59 -0.68 13.60
N LEU A 4 -10.49 -1.88 13.06
CA LEU A 4 -11.14 -3.07 13.58
C LEU A 4 -10.26 -3.77 14.62
N TYR A 5 -10.88 -4.38 15.62
CA TYR A 5 -10.22 -5.29 16.53
C TYR A 5 -9.94 -6.64 15.87
N LEU A 6 -9.00 -7.42 16.42
CA LEU A 6 -8.57 -8.70 15.83
C LEU A 6 -9.74 -9.64 15.55
N GLU A 7 -10.71 -9.70 16.44
CA GLU A 7 -11.88 -10.58 16.37
C GLU A 7 -12.76 -10.27 15.17
N GLU A 8 -12.86 -8.99 14.81
CA GLU A 8 -13.72 -8.45 13.75
C GLU A 8 -13.14 -8.59 12.35
N ILE A 9 -11.83 -8.83 12.25
CA ILE A 9 -11.15 -8.95 10.95
C ILE A 9 -11.34 -10.38 10.44
N GLU A 10 -11.88 -10.52 9.25
CA GLU A 10 -12.08 -11.82 8.60
C GLU A 10 -10.94 -12.11 7.60
N THR A 11 -10.47 -13.36 7.59
CA THR A 11 -9.57 -13.83 6.54
C THR A 11 -10.34 -13.88 5.20
N GLY A 12 -9.71 -13.38 4.14
CA GLY A 12 -10.37 -13.21 2.84
C GLY A 12 -11.03 -11.83 2.65
N PHE A 13 -11.12 -10.99 3.71
CA PHE A 13 -11.63 -9.64 3.56
C PHE A 13 -10.76 -8.84 2.58
N VAL A 14 -11.40 -8.20 1.62
CA VAL A 14 -10.77 -7.37 0.59
C VAL A 14 -11.11 -5.90 0.84
N ALA A 15 -10.09 -5.08 0.92
CA ALA A 15 -10.21 -3.63 1.00
C ALA A 15 -9.75 -2.99 -0.31
N ASP A 16 -10.65 -2.34 -1.01
CA ASP A 16 -10.31 -1.46 -2.12
C ASP A 16 -9.81 -0.12 -1.57
N LEU A 17 -8.58 0.25 -1.92
CA LEU A 17 -7.90 1.42 -1.36
C LEU A 17 -8.02 2.66 -2.26
N GLY A 18 -8.66 2.52 -3.43
CA GLY A 18 -8.70 3.56 -4.44
C GLY A 18 -7.45 3.59 -5.32
N SER A 19 -7.24 4.71 -6.01
CA SER A 19 -6.23 4.81 -7.06
C SER A 19 -5.30 6.01 -6.85
N HIS A 20 -4.08 5.88 -7.39
CA HIS A 20 -3.11 6.96 -7.47
C HIS A 20 -2.68 7.18 -8.93
N HIS A 21 -2.77 8.42 -9.40
CA HIS A 21 -2.32 8.81 -10.74
C HIS A 21 -0.85 9.24 -10.70
N PHE A 22 -0.04 8.70 -11.60
CA PHE A 22 1.38 8.98 -11.71
C PHE A 22 1.65 9.99 -12.83
N SER A 23 1.60 11.28 -12.49
CA SER A 23 1.97 12.32 -13.44
C SER A 23 3.48 12.32 -13.68
N ARG A 24 3.90 12.78 -14.87
CA ARG A 24 5.32 12.98 -15.22
C ARG A 24 6.06 13.78 -14.14
N ASP A 25 5.53 14.92 -13.78
CA ASP A 25 6.17 15.81 -12.81
C ASP A 25 6.22 15.21 -11.41
N GLY A 26 5.19 14.45 -11.01
CA GLY A 26 5.18 13.70 -9.76
C GLY A 26 6.26 12.62 -9.70
N ILE A 27 6.45 11.88 -10.80
CA ILE A 27 7.51 10.87 -10.94
C ILE A 27 8.89 11.53 -10.75
N ILE A 28 9.17 12.60 -11.50
CA ILE A 28 10.45 13.30 -11.44
C ILE A 28 10.68 13.93 -10.06
N ALA A 29 9.65 14.56 -9.48
CA ALA A 29 9.75 15.18 -8.15
C ALA A 29 10.07 14.15 -7.06
N PHE A 30 9.41 12.99 -7.08
CA PHE A 30 9.71 11.90 -6.16
C PHE A 30 11.14 11.39 -6.36
N ALA A 31 11.53 11.14 -7.61
CA ALA A 31 12.83 10.59 -7.93
C ALA A 31 13.97 11.54 -7.50
N ARG A 32 13.87 12.84 -7.77
CA ARG A 32 14.85 13.85 -7.33
C ARG A 32 15.14 13.79 -5.84
N LYS A 33 14.13 13.47 -5.05
CA LYS A 33 14.23 13.49 -3.59
C LYS A 33 14.69 12.14 -3.01
N TYR A 34 14.29 11.01 -3.61
CA TYR A 34 14.41 9.71 -2.98
C TYR A 34 15.14 8.65 -3.81
N ASP A 35 15.17 8.79 -5.14
CA ASP A 35 15.74 7.79 -6.04
C ASP A 35 16.24 8.43 -7.35
N PRO A 36 17.32 9.23 -7.29
CA PRO A 36 17.73 10.09 -8.40
C PRO A 36 18.49 9.32 -9.51
N GLN A 37 17.94 8.19 -9.93
CA GLN A 37 18.48 7.46 -11.09
C GLN A 37 18.05 8.12 -12.40
N PRO A 38 18.94 8.18 -13.44
CA PRO A 38 18.67 8.93 -14.66
C PRO A 38 17.34 8.57 -15.35
N PHE A 39 16.98 7.28 -15.38
CA PHE A 39 15.74 6.79 -16.01
C PHE A 39 14.45 7.08 -15.22
N HIS A 40 14.57 7.68 -14.03
CA HIS A 40 13.46 8.24 -13.25
C HIS A 40 13.38 9.76 -13.30
N LEU A 41 14.41 10.41 -13.87
CA LEU A 41 14.55 11.88 -13.85
C LEU A 41 14.36 12.54 -15.21
N ASP A 42 14.76 11.85 -16.27
CA ASP A 42 14.87 12.44 -17.62
C ASP A 42 14.39 11.47 -18.68
N GLU A 43 13.57 11.96 -19.62
CA GLU A 43 12.97 11.13 -20.66
C GLU A 43 14.00 10.67 -21.70
N VAL A 44 15.01 11.52 -22.00
CA VAL A 44 16.06 11.15 -22.96
C VAL A 44 16.99 10.12 -22.36
N ALA A 45 17.43 10.33 -21.12
CA ALA A 45 18.24 9.36 -20.40
C ALA A 45 17.50 8.01 -20.19
N ALA A 46 16.18 8.05 -20.04
CA ALA A 46 15.36 6.86 -19.86
C ALA A 46 15.27 5.98 -21.11
N LEU A 47 15.50 6.52 -22.32
CA LEU A 47 15.55 5.73 -23.55
C LEU A 47 16.68 4.69 -23.53
N GLU A 48 17.81 5.06 -22.94
CA GLU A 48 18.97 4.17 -22.75
C GLU A 48 18.88 3.34 -21.46
N GLY A 49 17.82 3.55 -20.68
CA GLY A 49 17.59 2.86 -19.40
C GLY A 49 16.92 1.48 -19.55
N PRO A 50 16.77 0.76 -18.44
CA PRO A 50 16.28 -0.63 -18.45
C PRO A 50 14.86 -0.80 -18.97
N PHE A 51 14.05 0.28 -19.01
CA PHE A 51 12.65 0.23 -19.44
C PHE A 51 12.40 0.93 -20.77
N GLY A 52 13.43 1.58 -21.38
CA GLY A 52 13.32 2.32 -22.63
C GLY A 52 12.39 3.53 -22.59
N LYS A 53 12.01 4.00 -21.40
CA LYS A 53 11.10 5.14 -21.18
C LYS A 53 11.15 5.60 -19.72
N LEU A 54 10.76 6.87 -19.49
CA LEU A 54 10.61 7.40 -18.14
C LEU A 54 9.66 6.53 -17.31
N SER A 55 10.10 6.14 -16.12
CA SER A 55 9.32 5.32 -15.21
C SER A 55 9.43 5.82 -13.78
N ALA A 56 8.40 5.57 -12.98
CA ALA A 56 8.42 5.85 -11.55
C ALA A 56 9.39 4.91 -10.84
N SER A 57 10.06 5.42 -9.81
CA SER A 57 10.72 4.56 -8.83
C SER A 57 9.72 3.54 -8.24
N GLY A 58 10.16 2.33 -8.02
CA GLY A 58 9.35 1.32 -7.32
C GLY A 58 8.89 1.82 -5.95
N TRP A 59 9.73 2.60 -5.26
CA TRP A 59 9.36 3.23 -3.98
C TRP A 59 8.28 4.29 -4.12
N HIS A 60 8.16 4.96 -5.27
CA HIS A 60 7.05 5.87 -5.55
C HIS A 60 5.73 5.09 -5.67
N THR A 61 5.76 3.91 -6.32
CA THR A 61 4.60 3.01 -6.40
C THR A 61 4.17 2.54 -5.00
N ALA A 62 5.13 2.19 -4.14
CA ALA A 62 4.87 1.83 -2.75
C ALA A 62 4.31 3.00 -1.92
N ALA A 63 4.83 4.22 -2.13
CA ALA A 63 4.32 5.43 -1.49
C ALA A 63 2.88 5.75 -1.93
N GLY A 64 2.54 5.51 -3.20
CA GLY A 64 1.17 5.60 -3.71
C GLY A 64 0.22 4.65 -3.00
N TRP A 65 0.63 3.40 -2.79
CA TRP A 65 -0.13 2.44 -1.99
C TRP A 65 -0.34 2.95 -0.56
N MET A 66 0.72 3.37 0.12
CA MET A 66 0.63 3.87 1.49
C MET A 66 -0.31 5.06 1.62
N LYS A 67 -0.26 6.01 0.67
CA LYS A 67 -1.16 7.15 0.62
C LYS A 67 -2.63 6.71 0.53
N CYS A 68 -2.94 5.78 -0.36
CA CYS A 68 -4.29 5.23 -0.53
C CYS A 68 -4.73 4.45 0.71
N TYR A 69 -3.85 3.63 1.29
CA TYR A 69 -4.11 2.85 2.50
C TYR A 69 -4.48 3.75 3.69
N ILE A 70 -3.70 4.80 3.94
CA ILE A 70 -3.97 5.73 5.04
C ILE A 70 -5.25 6.52 4.80
N ALA A 71 -5.50 6.99 3.57
CA ALA A 71 -6.73 7.72 3.24
C ALA A 71 -7.98 6.85 3.46
N THR A 72 -7.95 5.59 3.05
CA THR A 72 -9.05 4.64 3.24
C THR A 72 -9.27 4.33 4.72
N ASN A 73 -8.19 4.12 5.49
CA ASN A 73 -8.30 3.92 6.93
C ASN A 73 -8.90 5.16 7.63
N GLN A 74 -8.46 6.36 7.27
CA GLN A 74 -8.99 7.60 7.84
C GLN A 74 -10.50 7.74 7.61
N GLN A 75 -10.96 7.48 6.39
CA GLN A 75 -12.39 7.50 6.06
C GLN A 75 -13.19 6.48 6.89
N ALA A 76 -12.64 5.28 7.09
CA ALA A 76 -13.27 4.26 7.92
C ALA A 76 -13.35 4.69 9.40
N TRP A 77 -12.27 5.26 9.94
CA TRP A 77 -12.23 5.78 11.31
C TRP A 77 -13.22 6.92 11.53
N ASP A 78 -13.33 7.85 10.58
CA ASP A 78 -14.28 8.95 10.68
C ASP A 78 -15.73 8.46 10.65
N LYS A 79 -16.04 7.44 9.83
CA LYS A 79 -17.36 6.79 9.83
C LYS A 79 -17.66 6.08 11.15
N MET A 80 -16.67 5.39 11.73
CA MET A 80 -16.83 4.73 13.04
C MET A 80 -17.12 5.74 14.13
N ARG A 81 -16.34 6.84 14.22
CA ARG A 81 -16.57 7.91 15.20
C ARG A 81 -17.93 8.58 15.02
N ALA A 82 -18.34 8.83 13.79
CA ALA A 82 -19.66 9.39 13.49
C ALA A 82 -20.82 8.48 13.95
N SER A 83 -20.59 7.17 14.04
CA SER A 83 -21.54 6.20 14.60
C SER A 83 -21.43 6.00 16.12
N GLY A 84 -20.59 6.78 16.81
CA GLY A 84 -20.36 6.67 18.26
C GLY A 84 -19.39 5.55 18.65
N ARG A 85 -18.63 5.00 17.70
CA ARG A 85 -17.67 3.94 17.94
C ARG A 85 -16.24 4.43 17.75
N GLU A 86 -15.40 4.22 18.76
CA GLU A 86 -13.96 4.50 18.61
C GLU A 86 -13.26 3.39 17.82
N PRO A 87 -12.45 3.72 16.80
CA PRO A 87 -11.66 2.75 16.08
C PRO A 87 -10.55 2.16 16.96
N ALA A 88 -10.21 0.90 16.73
CA ALA A 88 -9.07 0.27 17.34
C ALA A 88 -7.77 0.99 16.94
N VAL A 89 -6.91 1.28 17.92
CA VAL A 89 -5.59 1.88 17.68
C VAL A 89 -4.63 0.77 17.27
N LEU A 90 -4.29 0.75 15.99
CA LEU A 90 -3.39 -0.25 15.41
C LEU A 90 -1.96 -0.06 15.92
N GLY A 91 -1.25 -1.15 16.10
CA GLY A 91 0.16 -1.13 16.42
C GLY A 91 1.04 -0.97 15.16
N PRO A 92 2.36 -0.87 15.35
CA PRO A 92 3.29 -0.76 14.23
C PRO A 92 3.32 -2.05 13.40
N SER A 93 3.63 -1.91 12.11
CA SER A 93 4.00 -3.04 11.26
C SER A 93 5.44 -3.46 11.57
N PRO A 94 5.70 -4.74 11.82
CA PRO A 94 7.07 -5.22 12.00
C PRO A 94 7.86 -5.33 10.68
N GLY A 95 7.20 -5.06 9.55
CA GLY A 95 7.81 -5.12 8.23
C GLY A 95 6.91 -5.79 7.19
N PHE A 96 7.51 -6.06 6.04
CA PHE A 96 6.85 -6.70 4.90
C PHE A 96 7.79 -7.75 4.27
N THR A 97 7.20 -8.63 3.48
CA THR A 97 7.92 -9.68 2.72
C THR A 97 7.41 -9.74 1.29
N ASN A 98 8.13 -10.43 0.42
CA ASN A 98 7.72 -10.70 -0.97
C ASN A 98 7.37 -9.45 -1.78
N LEU A 99 8.08 -8.32 -1.52
CA LEU A 99 7.92 -7.11 -2.32
C LEU A 99 8.37 -7.36 -3.75
N ARG A 100 7.48 -7.05 -4.71
CA ARG A 100 7.72 -7.21 -6.15
C ARG A 100 7.22 -5.99 -6.92
N TRP A 101 8.05 -5.51 -7.82
CA TRP A 101 7.70 -4.59 -8.89
C TRP A 101 7.69 -5.38 -10.20
N LEU A 102 6.50 -5.75 -10.66
CA LEU A 102 6.32 -6.69 -11.77
C LEU A 102 6.37 -6.01 -13.14
N LYS A 103 5.98 -4.73 -13.19
CA LYS A 103 6.03 -3.88 -14.38
C LYS A 103 6.36 -2.44 -13.99
N PRO A 104 7.06 -1.69 -14.86
CA PRO A 104 7.30 -0.28 -14.63
C PRO A 104 5.99 0.52 -14.66
N VAL A 105 5.90 1.52 -13.79
CA VAL A 105 4.82 2.54 -13.81
C VAL A 105 5.34 3.75 -14.56
N CYS A 106 4.58 4.23 -15.52
CA CYS A 106 4.98 5.31 -16.44
C CYS A 106 4.12 6.56 -16.27
N PRO A 107 4.54 7.70 -16.79
CA PRO A 107 3.73 8.90 -16.82
C PRO A 107 2.35 8.63 -17.46
N GLY A 108 1.28 9.07 -16.77
CA GLY A 108 -0.10 8.85 -17.19
C GLY A 108 -0.76 7.60 -16.61
N ASP A 109 0.02 6.67 -16.05
CA ASP A 109 -0.57 5.48 -15.41
C ASP A 109 -1.38 5.86 -14.17
N THR A 110 -2.47 5.13 -13.98
CA THR A 110 -3.29 5.16 -12.77
C THR A 110 -3.30 3.79 -12.14
N ILE A 111 -2.76 3.68 -10.94
CA ILE A 111 -2.65 2.41 -10.24
C ILE A 111 -3.74 2.32 -9.18
N THR A 112 -4.59 1.31 -9.30
CA THR A 112 -5.62 0.96 -8.31
C THR A 112 -5.05 -0.05 -7.32
N TYR A 113 -5.20 0.22 -6.05
CA TYR A 113 -4.63 -0.59 -4.98
C TYR A 113 -5.70 -1.35 -4.22
N ARG A 114 -5.32 -2.56 -3.81
CA ARG A 114 -6.16 -3.46 -3.03
C ARG A 114 -5.33 -4.15 -1.95
N THR A 115 -5.96 -4.45 -0.82
CA THR A 115 -5.36 -5.26 0.23
C THR A 115 -6.32 -6.37 0.64
N THR A 116 -5.83 -7.60 0.68
CA THR A 116 -6.60 -8.79 1.06
C THR A 116 -6.02 -9.39 2.33
N VAL A 117 -6.83 -9.61 3.36
CA VAL A 117 -6.41 -10.31 4.58
C VAL A 117 -6.13 -11.77 4.24
N THR A 118 -4.91 -12.21 4.48
CA THR A 118 -4.48 -13.60 4.23
C THR A 118 -4.47 -14.46 5.48
N GLY A 119 -4.52 -13.84 6.67
CA GLY A 119 -4.59 -14.57 7.92
C GLY A 119 -4.48 -13.66 9.14
N LYS A 120 -4.86 -14.21 10.28
CA LYS A 120 -4.70 -13.57 11.59
C LYS A 120 -4.32 -14.60 12.64
N ARG A 121 -3.62 -14.16 13.67
CA ARG A 121 -3.28 -15.00 14.83
C ARG A 121 -3.08 -14.16 16.08
N GLU A 122 -3.37 -14.71 17.24
CA GLU A 122 -3.02 -14.11 18.51
C GLU A 122 -1.52 -14.17 18.78
N LEU A 123 -1.03 -13.22 19.56
CA LEU A 123 0.37 -13.19 19.98
C LEU A 123 0.51 -13.68 21.43
N LYS A 124 1.08 -14.87 21.61
CA LYS A 124 1.37 -15.42 22.97
C LYS A 124 2.34 -14.52 23.74
N SER A 125 3.28 -13.91 23.06
CA SER A 125 4.30 -13.01 23.66
C SER A 125 3.75 -11.62 24.02
N ARG A 126 2.55 -11.26 23.55
CA ARG A 126 1.91 -9.98 23.82
C ARG A 126 0.40 -10.16 24.00
N PRO A 127 -0.05 -10.56 25.21
CA PRO A 127 -1.47 -10.70 25.52
C PRO A 127 -2.25 -9.43 25.16
N GLY A 128 -3.48 -9.57 24.64
CA GLY A 128 -4.29 -8.45 24.17
C GLY A 128 -3.97 -7.98 22.74
N TRP A 129 -3.04 -8.65 22.03
CA TRP A 129 -2.66 -8.32 20.66
C TRP A 129 -2.64 -9.53 19.76
N GLY A 130 -2.88 -9.28 18.49
CA GLY A 130 -2.70 -10.25 17.42
C GLY A 130 -1.86 -9.69 16.29
N MET A 131 -1.59 -10.53 15.33
CA MET A 131 -0.93 -10.21 14.08
C MET A 131 -1.89 -10.50 12.94
N VAL A 132 -2.16 -9.51 12.12
CA VAL A 132 -2.89 -9.65 10.85
C VAL A 132 -1.86 -9.68 9.73
N SER A 133 -1.99 -10.63 8.82
CA SER A 133 -1.22 -10.73 7.59
C SER A 133 -2.13 -10.35 6.42
N ALA A 134 -1.60 -9.61 5.45
CA ALA A 134 -2.36 -9.21 4.28
C ALA A 134 -1.48 -9.15 3.04
N GLN A 135 -2.08 -9.46 1.90
CA GLN A 135 -1.52 -9.29 0.56
C GLN A 135 -1.93 -7.91 0.03
N ALA A 136 -0.97 -7.07 -0.27
CA ALA A 136 -1.17 -5.80 -0.96
C ALA A 136 -0.85 -5.95 -2.44
N GLU A 137 -1.68 -5.36 -3.29
CA GLU A 137 -1.58 -5.44 -4.75
C GLU A 137 -1.88 -4.09 -5.39
N GLY A 138 -1.22 -3.81 -6.53
CA GLY A 138 -1.49 -2.66 -7.37
C GLY A 138 -1.68 -3.08 -8.81
N PHE A 139 -2.75 -2.60 -9.42
CA PHE A 139 -3.14 -2.90 -10.80
C PHE A 139 -3.15 -1.62 -11.62
N ASN A 140 -2.62 -1.67 -12.84
CA ASN A 140 -2.73 -0.54 -13.77
C ASN A 140 -4.14 -0.43 -14.37
N GLN A 141 -4.36 0.58 -15.20
CA GLN A 141 -5.63 0.84 -15.88
C GLN A 141 -6.10 -0.30 -16.81
N ASP A 142 -5.18 -1.18 -17.23
CA ASP A 142 -5.46 -2.36 -18.06
C ASP A 142 -5.76 -3.62 -17.22
N GLY A 143 -5.81 -3.48 -15.88
CA GLY A 143 -6.01 -4.59 -14.95
C GLY A 143 -4.79 -5.49 -14.74
N ALA A 144 -3.62 -5.10 -15.24
CA ALA A 144 -2.39 -5.88 -15.05
C ALA A 144 -1.82 -5.64 -13.64
N LEU A 145 -1.47 -6.71 -12.95
CA LEU A 145 -0.74 -6.64 -11.68
C LEU A 145 0.67 -6.09 -11.91
N ILE A 146 0.98 -4.97 -11.24
CA ILE A 146 2.27 -4.27 -11.41
C ILE A 146 3.10 -4.23 -10.13
N TYR A 147 2.45 -4.40 -8.99
CA TYR A 147 3.05 -4.25 -7.67
C TYR A 147 2.40 -5.19 -6.66
N SER A 148 3.20 -5.84 -5.81
CA SER A 148 2.65 -6.65 -4.71
C SER A 148 3.64 -6.79 -3.56
N PHE A 149 3.11 -7.00 -2.34
CA PHE A 149 3.88 -7.39 -1.16
C PHE A 149 2.96 -7.99 -0.09
N GLU A 150 3.55 -8.72 0.84
CA GLU A 150 2.88 -9.19 2.04
C GLU A 150 3.18 -8.26 3.21
N SER A 151 2.16 -7.76 3.88
CA SER A 151 2.28 -6.95 5.08
C SER A 151 1.90 -7.72 6.34
N LYS A 152 2.40 -7.23 7.47
CA LYS A 152 1.98 -7.66 8.81
C LYS A 152 1.67 -6.44 9.64
N GLU A 153 0.61 -6.51 10.45
CA GLU A 153 0.17 -5.41 11.28
C GLU A 153 -0.23 -5.91 12.66
N LEU A 154 0.29 -5.25 13.70
CA LEU A 154 -0.13 -5.50 15.07
C LEU A 154 -1.51 -4.91 15.30
N THR A 155 -2.45 -5.76 15.68
CA THR A 155 -3.86 -5.39 15.87
C THR A 155 -4.29 -5.73 17.30
N PRO A 156 -4.93 -4.79 18.03
CA PRO A 156 -5.40 -5.07 19.38
C PRO A 156 -6.60 -6.03 19.35
N LYS A 157 -6.77 -6.76 20.44
CA LYS A 157 -7.97 -7.53 20.75
C LYS A 157 -8.98 -6.66 21.49
N GLN A 158 -10.24 -6.97 21.33
CA GLN A 158 -11.29 -6.37 22.16
C GLN A 158 -11.14 -6.89 23.60
N VAL A 159 -11.10 -5.98 24.57
CA VAL A 159 -10.99 -6.31 26.00
C VAL A 159 -12.39 -6.47 26.60
#